data_dc1fb2e1d6bda8d379a71b57c6d59229
#
_entry.id   dc1fb2e1d6bda8d379a71b57c6d59229
#
_cell.length_a   1.000
_cell.length_b   1.000
_cell.length_c   1.000
_cell.angle_alpha   90.00
_cell.angle_beta   90.00
_cell.angle_gamma   90.00
#
_symmetry.space_group_name_H-M   'P 1'
#
loop_
_entity.id
_entity.type
_entity.pdbx_description
1 polymer ?
#
loop_
_entity_poly.entity_id
_entity_poly.type
_entity_poly.pdbx_seq_one_letter_code
_entity_poly.pdbx_strand_id
1 'polypeptide(L)'
;MWRDEVVERSWRVLRELNGFADFVLIGGWGVYLWTRKLKSRVIDVYVDQNNFYKLQSELTLKGYALKRNVGLKKFETLISDVEVDIYTPFASRLVIPCLDVFDRKLYSVIECFKVAVPEVLLLLKGQAALDRWHAEKGVKDRVDIISLLKFADVKRDLLEQMLREYDTRHTLQDAIKRTISESRIEYKFLGLAYEKDGVQLKRSYESL
;
A
#
# COMPACT_ATOMS: atom_id res chain seq x y z
N MET A 1 -5.93 -6.00 -16.40
CA MET A 1 -6.07 -6.07 -14.96
C MET A 1 -6.24 -7.52 -14.54
N TRP A 2 -6.13 -7.88 -13.26
CA TRP A 2 -6.01 -9.28 -12.82
C TRP A 2 -7.26 -10.10 -13.12
N ARG A 3 -7.10 -11.42 -13.37
CA ARG A 3 -8.23 -12.35 -13.50
C ARG A 3 -8.96 -12.42 -12.15
N ASP A 4 -10.29 -12.45 -12.18
CA ASP A 4 -11.12 -12.45 -10.95
C ASP A 4 -10.77 -13.58 -9.99
N GLU A 5 -10.46 -14.77 -10.49
CA GLU A 5 -10.07 -15.93 -9.69
C GLU A 5 -8.80 -15.69 -8.85
N VAL A 6 -7.79 -14.99 -9.41
CA VAL A 6 -6.54 -14.69 -8.69
C VAL A 6 -6.79 -13.71 -7.56
N VAL A 7 -7.64 -12.74 -7.81
CA VAL A 7 -8.01 -11.72 -6.84
C VAL A 7 -8.86 -12.29 -5.72
N GLU A 8 -9.83 -13.14 -6.04
CA GLU A 8 -10.66 -13.81 -5.04
C GLU A 8 -9.86 -14.79 -4.18
N ARG A 9 -8.85 -15.45 -4.77
CA ARG A 9 -7.90 -16.28 -4.03
C ARG A 9 -7.08 -15.42 -3.06
N SER A 10 -6.54 -14.32 -3.52
CA SER A 10 -5.78 -13.38 -2.68
C SER A 10 -6.64 -12.85 -1.52
N TRP A 11 -7.91 -12.54 -1.76
CA TRP A 11 -8.82 -12.12 -0.70
C TRP A 11 -9.04 -13.21 0.37
N ARG A 12 -9.21 -14.46 -0.06
CA ARG A 12 -9.35 -15.59 0.88
C ARG A 12 -8.09 -15.78 1.73
N VAL A 13 -6.91 -15.72 1.11
CA VAL A 13 -5.62 -15.80 1.81
C VAL A 13 -5.45 -14.65 2.80
N LEU A 14 -5.83 -13.42 2.43
CA LEU A 14 -5.77 -12.28 3.33
C LEU A 14 -6.65 -12.49 4.58
N ARG A 15 -7.84 -13.04 4.40
CA ARG A 15 -8.74 -13.37 5.53
C ARG A 15 -8.17 -14.48 6.42
N GLU A 16 -7.55 -15.50 5.84
CA GLU A 16 -6.87 -16.56 6.57
C GLU A 16 -5.68 -16.00 7.37
N LEU A 17 -4.85 -15.17 6.73
CA LEU A 17 -3.68 -14.54 7.35
C LEU A 17 -4.05 -13.71 8.58
N ASN A 18 -5.19 -13.03 8.54
CA ASN A 18 -5.70 -12.23 9.66
C ASN A 18 -5.98 -13.05 10.93
N GLY A 19 -6.15 -14.36 10.81
CA GLY A 19 -6.26 -15.29 11.94
C GLY A 19 -4.91 -15.73 12.53
N PHE A 20 -3.79 -15.49 11.85
CA PHE A 20 -2.48 -15.99 12.28
C PHE A 20 -1.77 -15.05 13.26
N ALA A 21 -1.79 -13.76 12.98
CA ALA A 21 -1.15 -12.73 13.79
C ALA A 21 -1.76 -11.35 13.50
N ASP A 22 -1.48 -10.42 14.39
CA ASP A 22 -1.84 -9.01 14.21
C ASP A 22 -0.89 -8.36 13.19
N PHE A 23 -1.44 -7.60 12.25
CA PHE A 23 -0.67 -6.86 11.25
C PHE A 23 -1.40 -5.59 10.81
N VAL A 24 -0.68 -4.68 10.17
CA VAL A 24 -1.28 -3.55 9.47
C VAL A 24 -1.17 -3.78 7.96
N LEU A 25 -2.31 -3.83 7.29
CA LEU A 25 -2.41 -4.01 5.85
C LEU A 25 -1.95 -2.74 5.13
N ILE A 26 -1.03 -2.91 4.19
CA ILE A 26 -0.53 -1.86 3.31
C ILE A 26 -0.74 -2.27 1.84
N GLY A 27 -0.04 -1.64 0.91
CA GLY A 27 -0.07 -2.04 -0.51
C GLY A 27 -1.44 -1.92 -1.16
N GLY A 28 -1.66 -2.75 -2.18
CA GLY A 28 -2.86 -2.65 -3.01
C GLY A 28 -4.16 -3.03 -2.32
N TRP A 29 -4.15 -3.98 -1.39
CA TRP A 29 -5.33 -4.33 -0.59
C TRP A 29 -5.68 -3.24 0.43
N GLY A 30 -4.66 -2.57 1.02
CA GLY A 30 -4.88 -1.39 1.86
C GLY A 30 -5.59 -0.29 1.10
N VAL A 31 -5.13 0.02 -0.12
CA VAL A 31 -5.80 1.00 -1.00
C VAL A 31 -7.23 0.58 -1.35
N TYR A 32 -7.44 -0.69 -1.69
CA TYR A 32 -8.78 -1.20 -2.01
C TYR A 32 -9.77 -1.03 -0.85
N LEU A 33 -9.36 -1.31 0.37
CA LEU A 33 -10.26 -1.19 1.54
C LEU A 33 -10.71 0.25 1.77
N TRP A 34 -9.88 1.24 1.50
CA TRP A 34 -10.25 2.65 1.57
C TRP A 34 -11.10 3.12 0.38
N THR A 35 -10.83 2.64 -0.82
CA THR A 35 -11.35 3.25 -2.06
C THR A 35 -12.41 2.42 -2.76
N ARG A 36 -12.46 1.12 -2.49
CA ARG A 36 -13.33 0.13 -3.15
C ARG A 36 -13.18 0.07 -4.67
N LYS A 37 -11.97 0.43 -5.18
CA LYS A 37 -11.74 0.48 -6.63
C LYS A 37 -11.02 -0.75 -7.16
N LEU A 38 -9.72 -0.82 -7.02
CA LEU A 38 -8.93 -1.88 -7.62
C LEU A 38 -8.40 -2.84 -6.57
N LYS A 39 -8.83 -4.08 -6.64
CA LYS A 39 -8.33 -5.19 -5.84
C LYS A 39 -6.86 -5.52 -6.18
N SER A 40 -6.18 -6.27 -5.31
CA SER A 40 -4.79 -6.68 -5.47
C SER A 40 -4.66 -8.21 -5.57
N ARG A 41 -3.57 -8.69 -6.16
CA ARG A 41 -3.19 -10.10 -6.16
C ARG A 41 -2.14 -10.44 -5.11
N VAL A 42 -1.36 -9.44 -4.69
CA VAL A 42 -0.30 -9.57 -3.68
C VAL A 42 -0.81 -8.97 -2.38
N ILE A 43 -0.42 -9.55 -1.28
CA ILE A 43 -0.73 -9.08 0.07
C ILE A 43 0.53 -8.48 0.65
N ASP A 44 0.48 -7.21 1.06
CA ASP A 44 1.58 -6.50 1.67
C ASP A 44 1.18 -6.12 3.11
N VAL A 45 1.98 -6.52 4.11
CA VAL A 45 1.67 -6.26 5.52
C VAL A 45 2.87 -5.74 6.30
N TYR A 46 2.62 -4.79 7.20
CA TYR A 46 3.53 -4.46 8.30
C TYR A 46 3.24 -5.35 9.50
N VAL A 47 4.29 -5.93 10.07
CA VAL A 47 4.19 -6.80 11.25
C VAL A 47 5.24 -6.38 12.26
N ASP A 48 4.84 -6.12 13.50
CA ASP A 48 5.78 -5.87 14.58
C ASP A 48 6.58 -7.14 14.96
N GLN A 49 7.59 -6.99 15.80
CA GLN A 49 8.50 -8.08 16.12
C GLN A 49 7.79 -9.26 16.79
N ASN A 50 6.89 -9.01 17.73
CA ASN A 50 6.21 -10.08 18.47
C ASN A 50 5.24 -10.86 17.56
N ASN A 51 4.48 -10.12 16.79
CA ASN A 51 3.54 -10.71 15.83
C ASN A 51 4.27 -11.40 14.67
N PHE A 52 5.49 -10.98 14.32
CA PHE A 52 6.30 -11.66 13.31
C PHE A 52 6.66 -13.10 13.74
N TYR A 53 7.11 -13.31 14.97
CA TYR A 53 7.40 -14.65 15.46
C TYR A 53 6.16 -15.53 15.55
N LYS A 54 5.02 -14.96 15.96
CA LYS A 54 3.73 -15.65 15.95
C LYS A 54 3.33 -16.05 14.54
N LEU A 55 3.41 -15.12 13.59
CA LEU A 55 3.12 -15.37 12.17
C LEU A 55 4.03 -16.45 11.59
N GLN A 56 5.34 -16.39 11.88
CA GLN A 56 6.31 -17.38 11.44
C GLN A 56 5.96 -18.78 11.96
N SER A 57 5.58 -18.90 13.22
CA SER A 57 5.17 -20.18 13.83
C SER A 57 3.93 -20.74 13.15
N GLU A 58 2.89 -19.92 12.94
CA GLU A 58 1.66 -20.34 12.28
C GLU A 58 1.90 -20.78 10.82
N LEU A 59 2.72 -20.03 10.06
CA LEU A 59 3.10 -20.38 8.70
C LEU A 59 3.83 -21.74 8.67
N THR A 60 4.77 -21.94 9.60
CA THR A 60 5.53 -23.20 9.70
C THR A 60 4.61 -24.38 10.02
N LEU A 61 3.69 -24.24 10.98
CA LEU A 61 2.72 -25.27 11.34
C LEU A 61 1.82 -25.69 10.17
N LYS A 62 1.53 -24.73 9.28
CA LYS A 62 0.73 -24.98 8.06
C LYS A 62 1.57 -25.43 6.86
N GLY A 63 2.89 -25.59 7.03
CA GLY A 63 3.79 -26.03 5.97
C GLY A 63 4.19 -24.96 4.97
N TYR A 64 3.95 -23.68 5.26
CA TYR A 64 4.36 -22.56 4.40
C TYR A 64 5.79 -22.11 4.72
N ALA A 65 6.63 -22.01 3.69
CA ALA A 65 8.00 -21.56 3.84
C ALA A 65 8.08 -20.02 3.87
N LEU A 66 8.62 -19.46 4.95
CA LEU A 66 8.94 -18.04 5.04
C LEU A 66 10.38 -17.81 4.58
N LYS A 67 10.57 -16.99 3.55
CA LYS A 67 11.89 -16.67 2.97
C LYS A 67 12.24 -15.21 3.23
N ARG A 68 13.50 -14.94 3.55
CA ARG A 68 14.01 -13.58 3.65
C ARG A 68 14.52 -13.13 2.29
N ASN A 69 13.95 -12.08 1.74
CA ASN A 69 14.46 -11.39 0.55
C ASN A 69 15.37 -10.23 0.99
N VAL A 70 16.68 -10.46 0.98
CA VAL A 70 17.67 -9.47 1.44
C VAL A 70 17.71 -8.25 0.52
N GLY A 71 17.60 -8.45 -0.79
CA GLY A 71 17.63 -7.37 -1.79
C GLY A 71 16.44 -6.41 -1.65
N LEU A 72 15.24 -6.95 -1.44
CA LEU A 72 14.00 -6.17 -1.25
C LEU A 72 13.73 -5.84 0.22
N LYS A 73 14.59 -6.28 1.15
CA LYS A 73 14.48 -6.01 2.58
C LYS A 73 13.10 -6.35 3.16
N LYS A 74 12.60 -7.53 2.84
CA LYS A 74 11.31 -8.06 3.30
C LYS A 74 11.38 -9.57 3.50
N PHE A 75 10.36 -10.12 4.15
CA PHE A 75 10.10 -11.54 4.11
C PHE A 75 8.99 -11.84 3.11
N GLU A 76 9.03 -13.00 2.52
CA GLU A 76 8.10 -13.46 1.50
C GLU A 76 7.62 -14.87 1.81
N THR A 77 6.34 -15.12 1.60
CA THR A 77 5.79 -16.48 1.61
C THR A 77 4.77 -16.62 0.48
N LEU A 78 4.53 -17.86 0.08
CA LEU A 78 3.52 -18.20 -0.91
C LEU A 78 2.44 -19.06 -0.23
N ILE A 79 1.23 -18.56 -0.15
CA ILE A 79 0.07 -19.23 0.43
C ILE A 79 -0.95 -19.47 -0.68
N SER A 80 -1.20 -20.75 -1.04
CA SER A 80 -2.13 -21.07 -2.14
C SER A 80 -1.88 -20.27 -3.42
N ASP A 81 -0.61 -20.16 -3.85
CA ASP A 81 -0.13 -19.39 -4.99
C ASP A 81 -0.33 -17.86 -4.88
N VAL A 82 -0.59 -17.36 -3.69
CA VAL A 82 -0.67 -15.91 -3.39
C VAL A 82 0.61 -15.46 -2.73
N GLU A 83 1.28 -14.48 -3.32
CA GLU A 83 2.45 -13.83 -2.76
C GLU A 83 2.06 -12.95 -1.57
N VAL A 84 2.70 -13.18 -0.42
CA VAL A 84 2.53 -12.38 0.79
C VAL A 84 3.87 -11.77 1.15
N ASP A 85 3.94 -10.45 1.12
CA ASP A 85 5.09 -9.63 1.44
C ASP A 85 4.97 -9.09 2.87
N ILE A 86 5.95 -9.43 3.71
CA ILE A 86 5.93 -9.11 5.14
C ILE A 86 7.09 -8.16 5.43
N TYR A 87 6.75 -6.97 5.89
CA TYR A 87 7.68 -5.92 6.25
C TYR A 87 7.75 -5.80 7.77
N THR A 88 8.98 -5.78 8.31
CA THR A 88 9.25 -5.80 9.75
C THR A 88 10.18 -4.67 10.17
N PRO A 89 10.19 -4.26 11.45
CA PRO A 89 11.04 -3.19 11.93
C PRO A 89 12.54 -3.46 11.76
N PHE A 90 12.94 -4.74 11.84
CA PHE A 90 14.35 -5.15 11.86
C PHE A 90 14.90 -5.51 10.47
N ALA A 91 14.07 -5.74 9.47
CA ALA A 91 14.52 -6.13 8.13
C ALA A 91 14.18 -5.09 7.06
N SER A 92 13.10 -4.34 7.22
CA SER A 92 12.52 -3.50 6.16
C SER A 92 13.02 -2.05 6.23
N ARG A 93 12.99 -1.38 5.07
CA ARG A 93 13.42 0.01 4.90
C ARG A 93 12.48 0.72 3.93
N LEU A 94 11.19 0.71 4.23
CA LEU A 94 10.21 1.51 3.50
C LEU A 94 10.28 2.97 3.97
N VAL A 95 9.80 3.89 3.15
CA VAL A 95 9.83 5.33 3.45
C VAL A 95 9.12 5.66 4.76
N ILE A 96 8.04 4.97 5.08
CA ILE A 96 7.44 5.02 6.41
C ILE A 96 7.93 3.82 7.21
N PRO A 97 8.65 4.00 8.32
CA PRO A 97 9.09 2.89 9.15
C PRO A 97 7.92 2.11 9.74
N CYS A 98 8.07 0.78 9.80
CA CYS A 98 7.05 -0.10 10.37
C CYS A 98 6.69 0.28 11.82
N LEU A 99 7.70 0.62 12.65
CA LEU A 99 7.48 1.03 14.04
C LEU A 99 6.61 2.28 14.15
N ASP A 100 6.85 3.29 13.30
CA ASP A 100 6.08 4.54 13.35
C ASP A 100 4.59 4.29 13.11
N VAL A 101 4.26 3.33 12.23
CA VAL A 101 2.86 2.96 11.96
C VAL A 101 2.20 2.35 13.19
N PHE A 102 2.92 1.50 13.95
CA PHE A 102 2.38 0.89 15.17
C PHE A 102 2.36 1.87 16.35
N ASP A 103 3.46 2.56 16.62
CA ASP A 103 3.62 3.43 17.80
C ASP A 103 2.69 4.64 17.73
N ARG A 104 2.53 5.22 16.55
CA ARG A 104 1.65 6.38 16.32
C ARG A 104 0.23 5.98 15.93
N LYS A 105 -0.07 4.68 15.85
CA LYS A 105 -1.37 4.13 15.43
C LYS A 105 -1.85 4.71 14.09
N LEU A 106 -0.95 4.77 13.11
CA LEU A 106 -1.26 5.29 11.77
C LEU A 106 -2.04 4.25 10.94
N TYR A 107 -3.09 3.71 11.53
CA TYR A 107 -4.02 2.76 10.90
C TYR A 107 -5.44 2.94 11.44
N SER A 108 -6.40 2.47 10.67
CA SER A 108 -7.80 2.35 11.08
C SER A 108 -8.28 0.91 10.93
N VAL A 109 -9.34 0.55 11.63
CA VAL A 109 -9.97 -0.76 11.44
C VAL A 109 -11.06 -0.63 10.39
N ILE A 110 -10.89 -1.32 9.27
CA ILE A 110 -11.87 -1.38 8.18
C ILE A 110 -12.26 -2.85 7.99
N GLU A 111 -13.55 -3.15 8.10
CA GLU A 111 -14.04 -4.52 8.24
C GLU A 111 -13.37 -5.20 9.45
N CYS A 112 -12.53 -6.20 9.23
CA CYS A 112 -11.79 -6.90 10.29
C CYS A 112 -10.28 -6.66 10.24
N PHE A 113 -9.79 -5.72 9.40
CA PHE A 113 -8.37 -5.49 9.18
C PHE A 113 -7.91 -4.16 9.77
N LYS A 114 -6.73 -4.12 10.38
CA LYS A 114 -5.99 -2.89 10.59
C LYS A 114 -5.39 -2.47 9.25
N VAL A 115 -5.78 -1.32 8.74
CA VAL A 115 -5.36 -0.80 7.43
C VAL A 115 -4.64 0.51 7.65
N ALA A 116 -3.44 0.65 7.10
CA ALA A 116 -2.71 1.91 7.16
C ALA A 116 -3.57 3.08 6.65
N VAL A 117 -3.45 4.24 7.29
CA VAL A 117 -4.21 5.44 6.88
C VAL A 117 -3.85 5.86 5.46
N PRO A 118 -4.76 6.56 4.75
CA PRO A 118 -4.53 6.94 3.35
C PRO A 118 -3.22 7.69 3.13
N GLU A 119 -2.79 8.51 4.07
CA GLU A 119 -1.56 9.31 4.00
C GLU A 119 -0.31 8.41 4.00
N VAL A 120 -0.28 7.38 4.85
CA VAL A 120 0.79 6.35 4.84
C VAL A 120 0.83 5.65 3.49
N LEU A 121 -0.35 5.21 3.00
CA LEU A 121 -0.44 4.52 1.71
C LEU A 121 0.00 5.42 0.55
N LEU A 122 -0.32 6.72 0.58
CA LEU A 122 0.12 7.69 -0.44
C LEU A 122 1.64 7.80 -0.50
N LEU A 123 2.33 7.91 0.64
CA LEU A 123 3.79 8.00 0.66
C LEU A 123 4.43 6.69 0.19
N LEU A 124 3.93 5.54 0.65
CA LEU A 124 4.41 4.23 0.19
C LEU A 124 4.21 4.02 -1.32
N LYS A 125 3.05 4.44 -1.85
CA LYS A 125 2.76 4.37 -3.30
C LYS A 125 3.54 5.41 -4.10
N GLY A 126 3.80 6.59 -3.53
CA GLY A 126 4.69 7.59 -4.10
C GLY A 126 6.10 7.04 -4.30
N GLN A 127 6.68 6.40 -3.28
CA GLN A 127 7.98 5.74 -3.39
C GLN A 127 7.97 4.63 -4.44
N ALA A 128 6.96 3.75 -4.41
CA ALA A 128 6.84 2.67 -5.37
C ALA A 128 6.70 3.18 -6.81
N ALA A 129 5.97 4.27 -7.03
CA ALA A 129 5.83 4.90 -8.34
C ALA A 129 7.14 5.50 -8.82
N LEU A 130 7.94 6.13 -7.96
CA LEU A 130 9.28 6.63 -8.29
C LEU A 130 10.21 5.51 -8.73
N ASP A 131 10.28 4.44 -7.93
CA ASP A 131 11.22 3.33 -8.14
C ASP A 131 10.96 2.58 -9.46
N ARG A 132 9.72 2.61 -9.96
CA ARG A 132 9.29 1.83 -11.13
C ARG A 132 8.35 2.57 -12.08
N TRP A 133 8.56 3.88 -12.26
CA TRP A 133 7.67 4.76 -13.02
C TRP A 133 7.31 4.24 -14.41
N HIS A 134 8.27 3.67 -15.12
CA HIS A 134 8.11 3.17 -16.50
C HIS A 134 7.71 1.69 -16.59
N ALA A 135 7.60 0.99 -15.46
CA ALA A 135 7.19 -0.41 -15.44
C ALA A 135 5.66 -0.56 -15.34
N GLU A 136 5.14 -1.70 -15.77
CA GLU A 136 3.72 -2.03 -15.67
C GLU A 136 3.18 -1.92 -14.21
N LYS A 137 3.98 -2.38 -13.23
CA LYS A 137 3.64 -2.23 -11.81
C LYS A 137 3.55 -0.75 -11.39
N GLY A 138 4.34 0.14 -12.00
CA GLY A 138 4.28 1.59 -11.74
C GLY A 138 2.95 2.21 -12.17
N VAL A 139 2.36 1.73 -13.27
CA VAL A 139 1.00 2.15 -13.67
C VAL A 139 0.00 1.87 -12.55
N LYS A 140 0.07 0.66 -11.96
CA LYS A 140 -0.83 0.29 -10.84
C LYS A 140 -0.62 1.19 -9.63
N ASP A 141 0.63 1.55 -9.30
CA ASP A 141 0.91 2.44 -8.16
C ASP A 141 0.35 3.85 -8.39
N ARG A 142 0.46 4.38 -9.62
CA ARG A 142 -0.16 5.67 -9.97
C ARG A 142 -1.69 5.62 -9.94
N VAL A 143 -2.30 4.51 -10.37
CA VAL A 143 -3.75 4.29 -10.21
C VAL A 143 -4.14 4.29 -8.73
N ASP A 144 -3.35 3.64 -7.87
CA ASP A 144 -3.59 3.60 -6.43
C ASP A 144 -3.49 5.00 -5.81
N ILE A 145 -2.50 5.83 -6.21
CA ILE A 145 -2.36 7.22 -5.77
C ILE A 145 -3.63 8.02 -6.15
N ILE A 146 -4.03 8.00 -7.42
CA ILE A 146 -5.23 8.72 -7.88
C ILE A 146 -6.48 8.23 -7.15
N SER A 147 -6.58 6.91 -6.93
CA SER A 147 -7.69 6.30 -6.22
C SER A 147 -7.79 6.81 -4.77
N LEU A 148 -6.67 6.85 -4.04
CA LEU A 148 -6.63 7.39 -2.69
C LEU A 148 -7.03 8.87 -2.65
N LEU A 149 -6.43 9.70 -3.50
CA LEU A 149 -6.70 11.14 -3.54
C LEU A 149 -8.15 11.48 -3.92
N LYS A 150 -8.82 10.61 -4.68
CA LYS A 150 -10.18 10.84 -5.15
C LYS A 150 -11.26 10.24 -4.27
N PHE A 151 -11.01 9.08 -3.66
CA PHE A 151 -12.05 8.26 -3.05
C PHE A 151 -11.83 7.96 -1.57
N ALA A 152 -10.63 8.21 -1.02
CA ALA A 152 -10.38 8.11 0.41
C ALA A 152 -10.49 9.48 1.09
N ASP A 153 -10.76 9.47 2.39
CA ASP A 153 -10.76 10.68 3.23
C ASP A 153 -9.32 11.01 3.65
N VAL A 154 -8.56 11.62 2.73
CA VAL A 154 -7.18 12.04 2.97
C VAL A 154 -7.17 13.29 3.84
N LYS A 155 -6.60 13.20 5.02
CA LYS A 155 -6.40 14.33 5.94
C LYS A 155 -5.20 15.13 5.50
N ARG A 156 -5.45 16.29 4.93
CA ARG A 156 -4.42 17.12 4.32
C ARG A 156 -3.31 17.51 5.31
N ASP A 157 -3.68 17.96 6.51
CA ASP A 157 -2.71 18.39 7.53
C ASP A 157 -1.77 17.24 7.91
N LEU A 158 -2.32 16.01 8.04
CA LEU A 158 -1.52 14.82 8.31
C LEU A 158 -0.60 14.47 7.13
N LEU A 159 -1.10 14.55 5.89
CA LEU A 159 -0.29 14.30 4.70
C LEU A 159 0.87 15.29 4.60
N GLU A 160 0.62 16.58 4.79
CA GLU A 160 1.65 17.62 4.79
C GLU A 160 2.67 17.42 5.93
N GLN A 161 2.20 17.05 7.12
CA GLN A 161 3.08 16.73 8.23
C GLN A 161 3.98 15.54 7.89
N MET A 162 3.42 14.46 7.35
CA MET A 162 4.18 13.26 6.98
C MET A 162 5.16 13.53 5.83
N LEU A 163 4.78 14.34 4.84
CA LEU A 163 5.71 14.76 3.79
C LEU A 163 6.89 15.54 4.37
N ARG A 164 6.67 16.48 5.28
CA ARG A 164 7.78 17.19 5.96
C ARG A 164 8.70 16.26 6.74
N GLU A 165 8.15 15.22 7.34
CA GLU A 165 8.89 14.28 8.19
C GLU A 165 9.66 13.24 7.37
N TYR A 166 9.05 12.65 6.36
CA TYR A 166 9.59 11.50 5.63
C TYR A 166 10.10 11.80 4.22
N ASP A 167 9.79 12.96 3.67
CA ASP A 167 10.18 13.37 2.31
C ASP A 167 11.06 14.62 2.29
N THR A 168 12.19 14.57 3.00
CA THR A 168 13.13 15.70 3.11
C THR A 168 13.68 16.21 1.77
N ARG A 169 13.55 15.44 0.70
CA ARG A 169 14.00 15.79 -0.67
C ARG A 169 12.85 16.20 -1.58
N HIS A 170 11.63 16.25 -1.10
CA HIS A 170 10.40 16.52 -1.87
C HIS A 170 10.12 15.59 -3.05
N THR A 171 10.80 14.44 -3.11
CA THR A 171 10.69 13.50 -4.23
C THR A 171 9.35 12.77 -4.26
N LEU A 172 8.77 12.46 -3.09
CA LEU A 172 7.46 11.82 -2.98
C LEU A 172 6.34 12.81 -3.30
N GLN A 173 6.47 14.03 -2.81
CA GLN A 173 5.57 15.13 -3.13
C GLN A 173 5.52 15.35 -4.65
N ASP A 174 6.70 15.43 -5.29
CA ASP A 174 6.80 15.58 -6.73
C ASP A 174 6.22 14.38 -7.48
N ALA A 175 6.44 13.15 -7.00
CA ALA A 175 5.84 11.95 -7.60
C ALA A 175 4.32 11.97 -7.55
N ILE A 176 3.74 12.40 -6.43
CA ILE A 176 2.29 12.54 -6.27
C ILE A 176 1.76 13.62 -7.23
N LYS A 177 2.37 14.81 -7.26
CA LYS A 177 2.00 15.91 -8.18
C LYS A 177 2.14 15.48 -9.64
N ARG A 178 3.23 14.82 -9.98
CA ARG A 178 3.48 14.28 -11.31
C ARG A 178 2.42 13.25 -11.70
N THR A 179 2.05 12.35 -10.77
CA THR A 179 0.98 11.38 -11.00
C THR A 179 -0.34 12.08 -11.34
N ILE A 180 -0.73 13.10 -10.58
CA ILE A 180 -1.96 13.85 -10.83
C ILE A 180 -1.92 14.53 -12.23
N SER A 181 -0.76 15.08 -12.62
CA SER A 181 -0.62 15.93 -13.80
C SER A 181 -0.38 15.18 -15.10
N GLU A 182 0.39 14.09 -15.08
CA GLU A 182 0.87 13.38 -16.28
C GLU A 182 0.09 12.11 -16.59
N SER A 183 -0.57 11.50 -15.59
CA SER A 183 -1.35 10.27 -15.80
C SER A 183 -2.61 10.54 -16.62
N ARG A 184 -2.88 9.68 -17.59
CA ARG A 184 -4.10 9.73 -18.42
C ARG A 184 -4.81 8.38 -18.44
N ILE A 185 -4.06 7.32 -18.67
CA ILE A 185 -4.56 5.95 -18.70
C ILE A 185 -5.03 5.54 -17.31
N GLU A 186 -4.32 5.97 -16.27
CA GLU A 186 -4.61 5.66 -14.87
C GLU A 186 -6.01 6.14 -14.46
N TYR A 187 -6.41 7.34 -14.89
CA TYR A 187 -7.77 7.86 -14.65
C TYR A 187 -8.84 6.96 -15.30
N LYS A 188 -8.59 6.48 -16.53
CA LYS A 188 -9.52 5.58 -17.23
C LYS A 188 -9.74 4.27 -16.50
N PHE A 189 -8.70 3.71 -15.85
CA PHE A 189 -8.85 2.49 -15.03
C PHE A 189 -9.81 2.68 -13.85
N LEU A 190 -10.00 3.90 -13.40
CA LEU A 190 -10.92 4.26 -12.31
C LEU A 190 -12.29 4.73 -12.80
N GLY A 191 -12.51 4.75 -14.12
CA GLY A 191 -13.72 5.32 -14.72
C GLY A 191 -13.80 6.85 -14.61
N LEU A 192 -12.64 7.50 -14.49
CA LEU A 192 -12.50 8.95 -14.36
C LEU A 192 -12.06 9.59 -15.67
N ALA A 193 -12.44 10.87 -15.86
CA ALA A 193 -12.00 11.70 -16.98
C ALA A 193 -10.93 12.69 -16.47
N TYR A 194 -9.71 12.65 -17.08
CA TYR A 194 -8.62 13.53 -16.66
C TYR A 194 -9.02 15.01 -16.76
N GLU A 195 -9.70 15.41 -17.83
CA GLU A 195 -10.12 16.79 -18.12
C GLU A 195 -11.00 17.39 -17.00
N LYS A 196 -11.74 16.53 -16.30
CA LYS A 196 -12.59 16.90 -15.17
C LYS A 196 -11.92 16.59 -13.84
N ASP A 197 -11.67 15.29 -13.60
CA ASP A 197 -11.24 14.78 -12.30
C ASP A 197 -9.77 15.08 -12.03
N GLY A 198 -8.90 15.01 -13.05
CA GLY A 198 -7.48 15.35 -12.92
C GLY A 198 -7.26 16.84 -12.67
N VAL A 199 -8.02 17.69 -13.37
CA VAL A 199 -7.97 19.15 -13.13
C VAL A 199 -8.47 19.51 -11.73
N GLN A 200 -9.53 18.84 -11.25
CA GLN A 200 -10.01 19.01 -9.88
C GLN A 200 -8.94 18.60 -8.85
N LEU A 201 -8.35 17.40 -8.99
CA LEU A 201 -7.29 16.93 -8.09
C LEU A 201 -6.08 17.86 -8.11
N LYS A 202 -5.67 18.34 -9.30
CA LYS A 202 -4.56 19.28 -9.42
C LYS A 202 -4.81 20.54 -8.58
N ARG A 203 -6.00 21.16 -8.69
CA ARG A 203 -6.37 22.33 -7.89
C ARG A 203 -6.41 22.02 -6.39
N SER A 204 -6.96 20.86 -6.00
CA SER A 204 -7.07 20.45 -4.59
C SER A 204 -5.71 20.20 -3.94
N TYR A 205 -4.70 19.78 -4.70
CA TYR A 205 -3.37 19.44 -4.20
C TYR A 205 -2.24 20.32 -4.76
N GLU A 206 -2.56 21.50 -5.31
CA GLU A 206 -1.59 22.44 -5.88
C GLU A 206 -0.58 22.96 -4.86
N SER A 207 -1.03 23.18 -3.63
CA SER A 207 -0.21 23.70 -2.53
C SER A 207 0.37 22.60 -1.62
N LEU A 208 0.32 21.34 -2.04
CA LEU A 208 1.03 20.26 -1.37
C LEU A 208 2.52 20.56 -1.35
#